data_d975655e628c8a1f7e41111b559edc34
#
_entry.id   d975655e628c8a1f7e41111b559edc34
#
_cell.length_a   1.000
_cell.length_b   1.000
_cell.length_c   1.000
_cell.angle_alpha   90.00
_cell.angle_beta   90.00
_cell.angle_gamma   90.00
#
_symmetry.space_group_name_H-M   'P 1'
#
loop_
_entity.id
_entity.type
_entity.pdbx_description
1 polymer ?
#
loop_
_entity_poly.entity_id
_entity_poly.type
_entity_poly.pdbx_seq_one_letter_code
_entity_poly.pdbx_strand_id
1 'polypeptide(L)'
;QRANVEIEQEQESAEAKQKRLHKEALWIANKQVADFYRKQFLLSKEAQAYAYRRWGKDYSTLKEIGYAPADGHALQQLPVKADFLKELGLLNRGGYDFYQNRIVIQIHDRFGHVIGFTARCMDEQQPKYLNSSDSLIFHKSTVLFGIEDAWKTAAKQDKMFLVEGAPDCMRLQSIGIYNTVAALGSAWNETHFSTIKRIASKVCFLPDADPPKNGEPFGHGIQVVMEAGTLAMENGLSVSIKEIPDTDDNKKQDPDTFFKNTNIFNATEETDFILWMADKLFPQTNTTEEQRLTIKKIAYLLSLIDDETGVSMYIGKLTKYYQGRRLWLQAVDKERKLREEQDKKHKEQDEDDLNHKYGFYIDHGCYMSITEKGSVYEWSNFTMVPLFHIKDTTNPKRLYKIKNAMKHEEILELKQEDLIALAKF
;
A
#
# COMPACT_ATOMS: atom_id res chain seq x y z
N GLN A 1 3.31 38.28 -11.54
CA GLN A 1 2.09 38.13 -12.38
C GLN A 1 1.70 36.66 -12.34
N ARG A 2 0.57 36.34 -11.67
CA ARG A 2 -0.01 35.00 -11.71
C ARG A 2 -0.71 34.85 -13.06
N ALA A 3 -0.27 33.92 -13.89
CA ALA A 3 -1.01 33.55 -15.08
C ALA A 3 -2.35 32.92 -14.64
N ASN A 4 -3.46 33.55 -15.00
CA ASN A 4 -4.78 32.92 -14.95
C ASN A 4 -4.81 31.85 -16.05
N VAL A 5 -4.49 30.61 -15.72
CA VAL A 5 -4.69 29.49 -16.60
C VAL A 5 -6.09 28.95 -16.27
N GLU A 6 -7.07 29.25 -17.11
CA GLU A 6 -8.35 28.53 -17.09
C GLU A 6 -8.10 27.09 -17.52
N ILE A 7 -8.28 26.17 -16.61
CA ILE A 7 -8.21 24.73 -16.90
C ILE A 7 -9.57 24.33 -17.49
N GLU A 8 -9.67 24.30 -18.82
CA GLU A 8 -10.87 23.80 -19.50
C GLU A 8 -10.97 22.28 -19.37
N GLN A 9 -12.20 21.80 -19.12
CA GLN A 9 -12.50 20.38 -18.93
C GLN A 9 -12.50 19.66 -20.30
N GLU A 10 -11.71 18.59 -20.43
CA GLU A 10 -11.81 17.63 -21.54
C GLU A 10 -13.27 17.16 -21.70
N GLN A 11 -13.73 17.00 -22.93
CA GLN A 11 -14.92 16.20 -23.17
C GLN A 11 -14.59 14.75 -22.77
N GLU A 12 -14.93 14.44 -21.53
CA GLU A 12 -14.87 13.09 -20.98
C GLU A 12 -15.65 12.18 -21.94
N SER A 13 -15.07 11.06 -22.38
CA SER A 13 -15.80 10.12 -23.24
C SER A 13 -17.11 9.72 -22.53
N ALA A 14 -18.16 9.44 -23.30
CA ALA A 14 -19.45 9.04 -22.74
C ALA A 14 -19.30 7.86 -21.76
N GLU A 15 -18.42 6.92 -22.06
CA GLU A 15 -18.11 5.76 -21.21
C GLU A 15 -17.39 6.18 -19.90
N ALA A 16 -16.38 7.05 -19.98
CA ALA A 16 -15.67 7.55 -18.81
C ALA A 16 -16.60 8.34 -17.88
N LYS A 17 -17.46 9.19 -18.47
CA LYS A 17 -18.50 9.92 -17.73
C LYS A 17 -19.49 8.97 -17.04
N GLN A 18 -19.97 7.94 -17.75
CA GLN A 18 -20.88 6.96 -17.18
C GLN A 18 -20.22 6.20 -16.03
N LYS A 19 -18.97 5.77 -16.18
CA LYS A 19 -18.20 5.09 -15.13
C LYS A 19 -17.97 5.97 -13.90
N ARG A 20 -17.68 7.27 -14.11
CA ARG A 20 -17.53 8.23 -13.01
C ARG A 20 -18.84 8.44 -12.26
N LEU A 21 -19.93 8.69 -12.98
CA LEU A 21 -21.25 8.87 -12.37
C LEU A 21 -21.71 7.62 -11.61
N HIS A 22 -21.37 6.44 -12.14
CA HIS A 22 -21.67 5.18 -11.46
C HIS A 22 -20.87 5.04 -10.14
N LYS A 23 -19.56 5.36 -10.15
CA LYS A 23 -18.75 5.40 -8.92
C LYS A 23 -19.32 6.39 -7.89
N GLU A 24 -19.70 7.58 -8.32
CA GLU A 24 -20.32 8.59 -7.45
C GLU A 24 -21.61 8.07 -6.81
N ALA A 25 -22.45 7.37 -7.59
CA ALA A 25 -23.66 6.74 -7.08
C ALA A 25 -23.37 5.64 -6.04
N LEU A 26 -22.31 4.85 -6.24
CA LEU A 26 -21.87 3.83 -5.27
C LEU A 26 -21.32 4.46 -3.97
N TRP A 27 -20.56 5.56 -4.05
CA TRP A 27 -20.11 6.30 -2.86
C TRP A 27 -21.31 6.86 -2.06
N ILE A 28 -22.31 7.43 -2.75
CA ILE A 28 -23.55 7.92 -2.11
C ILE A 28 -24.27 6.76 -1.43
N ALA A 29 -24.40 5.62 -2.09
CA ALA A 29 -25.04 4.43 -1.53
C ALA A 29 -24.29 3.92 -0.27
N ASN A 30 -22.96 3.79 -0.33
CA ASN A 30 -22.17 3.41 0.84
C ASN A 30 -22.29 4.41 1.99
N LYS A 31 -22.32 5.70 1.69
CA LYS A 31 -22.51 6.74 2.72
C LYS A 31 -23.86 6.61 3.40
N GLN A 32 -24.95 6.36 2.65
CA GLN A 32 -26.28 6.14 3.23
C GLN A 32 -26.31 4.89 4.13
N VAL A 33 -25.63 3.83 3.73
CA VAL A 33 -25.49 2.61 4.55
C VAL A 33 -24.66 2.88 5.80
N ALA A 34 -23.57 3.63 5.67
CA ALA A 34 -22.73 4.03 6.81
C ALA A 34 -23.53 4.86 7.82
N ASP A 35 -24.30 5.84 7.36
CA ASP A 35 -25.16 6.67 8.22
C ASP A 35 -26.26 5.84 8.90
N PHE A 36 -26.81 4.86 8.19
CA PHE A 36 -27.75 3.90 8.77
C PHE A 36 -27.10 3.07 9.88
N TYR A 37 -25.97 2.44 9.63
CA TYR A 37 -25.25 1.67 10.65
C TYR A 37 -24.84 2.53 11.85
N ARG A 38 -24.45 3.79 11.60
CA ARG A 38 -24.19 4.76 12.67
C ARG A 38 -25.43 5.02 13.54
N LYS A 39 -26.57 5.23 12.92
CA LYS A 39 -27.85 5.40 13.62
C LYS A 39 -28.20 4.16 14.45
N GLN A 40 -28.05 2.96 13.90
CA GLN A 40 -28.29 1.72 14.62
C GLN A 40 -27.35 1.55 15.83
N PHE A 41 -26.09 1.93 15.69
CA PHE A 41 -25.13 1.94 16.81
C PHE A 41 -25.59 2.87 17.95
N LEU A 42 -26.06 4.07 17.61
CA LEU A 42 -26.55 5.04 18.61
C LEU A 42 -27.84 4.58 19.31
N LEU A 43 -28.60 3.71 18.68
CA LEU A 43 -29.83 3.13 19.25
C LEU A 43 -29.58 1.85 20.07
N SER A 44 -28.50 1.11 19.77
CA SER A 44 -28.19 -0.17 20.43
C SER A 44 -27.27 0.03 21.64
N LYS A 45 -27.83 -0.09 22.85
CA LYS A 45 -27.07 -0.08 24.10
C LYS A 45 -26.05 -1.22 24.18
N GLU A 46 -26.39 -2.38 23.60
CA GLU A 46 -25.52 -3.56 23.57
C GLU A 46 -24.29 -3.31 22.70
N ALA A 47 -24.49 -2.82 21.47
CA ALA A 47 -23.40 -2.46 20.55
C ALA A 47 -22.47 -1.38 21.16
N GLN A 48 -23.07 -0.36 21.82
CA GLN A 48 -22.29 0.67 22.50
C GLN A 48 -21.49 0.08 23.68
N ALA A 49 -22.12 -0.76 24.51
CA ALA A 49 -21.42 -1.39 25.63
C ALA A 49 -20.25 -2.27 25.16
N TYR A 50 -20.45 -3.02 24.05
CA TYR A 50 -19.40 -3.81 23.42
C TYR A 50 -18.24 -2.93 22.94
N ALA A 51 -18.52 -1.89 22.16
CA ALA A 51 -17.52 -0.99 21.61
C ALA A 51 -16.75 -0.25 22.71
N TYR A 52 -17.43 0.24 23.75
CA TYR A 52 -16.81 0.94 24.87
C TYR A 52 -15.91 0.02 25.69
N ARG A 53 -16.29 -1.23 25.91
CA ARG A 53 -15.45 -2.24 26.57
C ARG A 53 -14.20 -2.56 25.74
N ARG A 54 -14.34 -2.61 24.41
CA ARG A 54 -13.25 -3.01 23.51
C ARG A 54 -12.26 -1.87 23.22
N TRP A 55 -12.75 -0.65 23.00
CA TRP A 55 -11.93 0.48 22.55
C TRP A 55 -11.95 1.70 23.47
N GLY A 56 -12.78 1.73 24.50
CA GLY A 56 -12.94 2.85 25.40
C GLY A 56 -13.96 3.89 24.91
N LYS A 57 -14.42 4.76 25.82
CA LYS A 57 -15.45 5.77 25.49
C LYS A 57 -14.90 6.98 24.76
N ASP A 58 -13.66 7.35 25.07
CA ASP A 58 -13.01 8.55 24.53
C ASP A 58 -12.29 8.30 23.21
N TYR A 59 -12.59 7.18 22.59
CA TYR A 59 -11.97 6.78 21.34
C TYR A 59 -12.50 7.65 20.21
N SER A 60 -11.66 8.55 19.65
CA SER A 60 -12.08 9.51 18.63
C SER A 60 -12.71 8.86 17.41
N THR A 61 -12.27 7.62 17.10
CA THR A 61 -12.78 6.83 15.97
C THR A 61 -14.13 6.17 16.23
N LEU A 62 -14.68 6.24 17.47
CA LEU A 62 -16.05 5.76 17.74
C LEU A 62 -17.10 6.51 16.89
N LYS A 63 -16.78 7.70 16.37
CA LYS A 63 -17.65 8.42 15.43
C LYS A 63 -17.86 7.67 14.12
N GLU A 64 -16.88 6.87 13.69
CA GLU A 64 -16.89 6.07 12.45
C GLU A 64 -17.49 4.67 12.65
N ILE A 65 -17.81 4.30 13.91
CA ILE A 65 -18.36 2.99 14.23
C ILE A 65 -19.86 2.97 14.03
N GLY A 66 -20.34 1.93 13.35
CA GLY A 66 -21.75 1.57 13.18
C GLY A 66 -22.07 0.21 13.79
N TYR A 67 -23.35 -0.15 13.70
CA TYR A 67 -23.86 -1.47 14.07
C TYR A 67 -24.77 -2.01 12.97
N ALA A 68 -24.48 -3.22 12.51
CA ALA A 68 -25.36 -3.97 11.61
C ALA A 68 -26.32 -4.83 12.45
N PRO A 69 -27.64 -4.58 12.39
CA PRO A 69 -28.65 -5.35 13.11
C PRO A 69 -28.62 -6.84 12.76
N ALA A 70 -29.18 -7.66 13.64
CA ALA A 70 -29.21 -9.11 13.46
C ALA A 70 -30.33 -9.63 12.55
N ASP A 71 -31.29 -8.80 12.19
CA ASP A 71 -32.50 -9.23 11.45
C ASP A 71 -32.26 -9.65 9.97
N GLY A 72 -31.12 -9.26 9.41
CA GLY A 72 -30.70 -9.65 8.07
C GLY A 72 -31.43 -8.94 6.92
N HIS A 73 -32.33 -8.00 7.20
CA HIS A 73 -33.11 -7.25 6.21
C HIS A 73 -33.10 -5.74 6.44
N ALA A 74 -32.27 -5.28 7.35
CA ALA A 74 -32.26 -3.88 7.78
C ALA A 74 -31.94 -2.91 6.65
N LEU A 75 -31.08 -3.27 5.69
CA LEU A 75 -30.71 -2.43 4.55
C LEU A 75 -31.84 -2.27 3.52
N GLN A 76 -32.82 -3.16 3.47
CA GLN A 76 -33.97 -3.06 2.55
C GLN A 76 -34.87 -1.87 2.87
N GLN A 77 -34.74 -1.29 4.08
CA GLN A 77 -35.51 -0.11 4.49
C GLN A 77 -34.90 1.20 3.98
N LEU A 78 -33.71 1.14 3.39
CA LEU A 78 -33.02 2.32 2.91
C LEU A 78 -33.47 2.72 1.50
N PRO A 79 -33.49 4.03 1.18
CA PRO A 79 -33.77 4.52 -0.15
C PRO A 79 -32.56 4.29 -1.11
N VAL A 80 -31.96 3.09 -1.05
CA VAL A 80 -30.82 2.68 -1.88
C VAL A 80 -31.30 1.58 -2.82
N LYS A 81 -30.94 1.70 -4.10
CA LYS A 81 -31.29 0.66 -5.09
C LYS A 81 -30.66 -0.69 -4.70
N ALA A 82 -31.45 -1.75 -4.74
CA ALA A 82 -30.99 -3.10 -4.38
C ALA A 82 -29.78 -3.55 -5.23
N ASP A 83 -29.69 -3.11 -6.48
CA ASP A 83 -28.56 -3.44 -7.36
C ASP A 83 -27.26 -2.80 -6.87
N PHE A 84 -27.28 -1.59 -6.33
CA PHE A 84 -26.10 -0.97 -5.72
C PHE A 84 -25.68 -1.72 -4.44
N LEU A 85 -26.63 -2.12 -3.61
CA LEU A 85 -26.31 -2.93 -2.41
C LEU A 85 -25.68 -4.27 -2.78
N LYS A 86 -26.14 -4.92 -3.87
CA LYS A 86 -25.54 -6.16 -4.39
C LYS A 86 -24.15 -5.93 -4.96
N GLU A 87 -23.96 -4.89 -5.78
CA GLU A 87 -22.67 -4.54 -6.38
C GLU A 87 -21.64 -4.19 -5.31
N LEU A 88 -22.04 -3.52 -4.24
CA LEU A 88 -21.19 -3.21 -3.09
C LEU A 88 -20.95 -4.41 -2.16
N GLY A 89 -21.51 -5.57 -2.45
CA GLY A 89 -21.40 -6.75 -1.62
C GLY A 89 -22.09 -6.62 -0.25
N LEU A 90 -23.04 -5.70 -0.10
CA LEU A 90 -23.78 -5.46 1.15
C LEU A 90 -24.97 -6.40 1.32
N LEU A 91 -25.39 -7.08 0.23
CA LEU A 91 -26.33 -8.18 0.25
C LEU A 91 -25.66 -9.47 -0.20
N ASN A 92 -25.96 -10.56 0.46
CA ASN A 92 -25.51 -11.89 0.04
C ASN A 92 -26.38 -12.41 -1.13
N ARG A 93 -26.02 -13.59 -1.69
CA ARG A 93 -26.74 -14.19 -2.83
C ARG A 93 -28.23 -14.45 -2.54
N GLY A 94 -28.63 -14.63 -1.29
CA GLY A 94 -30.01 -14.83 -0.86
C GLY A 94 -30.78 -13.52 -0.68
N GLY A 95 -30.16 -12.36 -0.87
CA GLY A 95 -30.77 -11.04 -0.65
C GLY A 95 -30.82 -10.59 0.80
N TYR A 96 -30.14 -11.31 1.71
CA TYR A 96 -30.00 -10.91 3.11
C TYR A 96 -28.81 -9.96 3.27
N ASP A 97 -28.83 -9.12 4.31
CA ASP A 97 -27.74 -8.24 4.70
C ASP A 97 -26.45 -9.06 4.92
N PHE A 98 -25.36 -8.62 4.32
CA PHE A 98 -24.07 -9.29 4.44
C PHE A 98 -23.49 -9.23 5.85
N TYR A 99 -23.64 -8.07 6.50
CA TYR A 99 -23.27 -7.89 7.90
C TYR A 99 -24.49 -8.04 8.80
N GLN A 100 -24.40 -8.93 9.78
CA GLN A 100 -25.44 -9.19 10.76
C GLN A 100 -24.84 -9.34 12.14
N ASN A 101 -25.40 -8.67 13.14
CA ASN A 101 -24.93 -8.67 14.54
C ASN A 101 -23.44 -8.32 14.66
N ARG A 102 -23.00 -7.26 13.96
CA ARG A 102 -21.59 -6.86 13.92
C ARG A 102 -21.39 -5.38 14.18
N ILE A 103 -20.31 -5.06 14.87
CA ILE A 103 -19.80 -3.69 14.90
C ILE A 103 -19.14 -3.42 13.54
N VAL A 104 -19.62 -2.41 12.84
CA VAL A 104 -19.16 -2.04 11.49
C VAL A 104 -18.23 -0.82 11.60
N ILE A 105 -17.10 -0.88 10.93
CA ILE A 105 -16.11 0.20 10.85
C ILE A 105 -16.02 0.62 9.39
N GLN A 106 -16.15 1.91 9.11
CA GLN A 106 -16.08 2.46 7.77
C GLN A 106 -14.65 2.41 7.25
N ILE A 107 -14.51 2.14 5.95
CA ILE A 107 -13.23 2.22 5.22
C ILE A 107 -13.37 3.36 4.23
N HIS A 108 -12.43 4.30 4.28
CA HIS A 108 -12.43 5.47 3.43
C HIS A 108 -11.28 5.45 2.41
N ASP A 109 -11.49 6.11 1.28
CA ASP A 109 -10.39 6.50 0.42
C ASP A 109 -9.69 7.76 0.98
N ARG A 110 -8.59 8.18 0.36
CA ARG A 110 -7.84 9.38 0.80
C ARG A 110 -8.63 10.69 0.74
N PHE A 111 -9.77 10.69 0.08
CA PHE A 111 -10.66 11.86 -0.07
C PHE A 111 -11.82 11.84 0.93
N GLY A 112 -11.95 10.77 1.73
CA GLY A 112 -12.99 10.59 2.73
C GLY A 112 -14.29 9.97 2.20
N HIS A 113 -14.30 9.41 0.98
CA HIS A 113 -15.46 8.65 0.52
C HIS A 113 -15.49 7.29 1.22
N VAL A 114 -16.66 6.88 1.70
CA VAL A 114 -16.86 5.51 2.23
C VAL A 114 -16.83 4.53 1.07
N ILE A 115 -15.76 3.75 0.98
CA ILE A 115 -15.54 2.78 -0.10
C ILE A 115 -15.92 1.36 0.28
N GLY A 116 -15.99 1.06 1.57
CA GLY A 116 -16.32 -0.26 2.10
C GLY A 116 -16.38 -0.28 3.61
N PHE A 117 -16.44 -1.47 4.16
CA PHE A 117 -16.55 -1.71 5.60
C PHE A 117 -15.70 -2.89 6.03
N THR A 118 -15.21 -2.82 7.27
CA THR A 118 -14.78 -3.99 8.03
C THR A 118 -15.68 -4.16 9.24
N ALA A 119 -16.09 -5.38 9.56
CA ALA A 119 -17.08 -5.61 10.59
C ALA A 119 -16.64 -6.70 11.55
N ARG A 120 -16.65 -6.38 12.86
CA ARG A 120 -16.30 -7.29 13.95
C ARG A 120 -17.53 -7.96 14.51
N CYS A 121 -17.51 -9.28 14.69
CA CYS A 121 -18.59 -9.98 15.41
C CYS A 121 -18.64 -9.55 16.89
N MET A 122 -19.84 -9.47 17.44
CA MET A 122 -20.07 -9.15 18.84
C MET A 122 -20.04 -10.40 19.74
N ASP A 123 -20.21 -11.57 19.13
CA ASP A 123 -20.20 -12.90 19.72
C ASP A 123 -18.97 -13.72 19.27
N GLU A 124 -19.03 -15.05 19.42
CA GLU A 124 -17.96 -15.97 19.03
C GLU A 124 -18.05 -16.44 17.55
N GLN A 125 -18.90 -15.82 16.72
CA GLN A 125 -19.03 -16.19 15.32
C GLN A 125 -17.71 -16.00 14.55
N GLN A 126 -17.45 -16.90 13.62
CA GLN A 126 -16.35 -16.80 12.69
C GLN A 126 -16.83 -16.34 11.29
N PRO A 127 -16.05 -15.60 10.56
CA PRO A 127 -14.77 -15.00 10.96
C PRO A 127 -14.99 -13.82 11.93
N LYS A 128 -13.99 -13.62 12.83
CA LYS A 128 -13.99 -12.55 13.83
C LYS A 128 -14.12 -11.16 13.18
N TYR A 129 -13.43 -10.95 12.05
CA TYR A 129 -13.55 -9.77 11.19
C TYR A 129 -14.02 -10.19 9.81
N LEU A 130 -14.92 -9.41 9.24
CA LEU A 130 -15.48 -9.61 7.91
C LEU A 130 -15.33 -8.29 7.14
N ASN A 131 -14.58 -8.33 6.03
CA ASN A 131 -14.38 -7.16 5.18
C ASN A 131 -15.37 -7.15 4.01
N SER A 132 -15.66 -5.96 3.46
CA SER A 132 -16.39 -5.84 2.20
C SER A 132 -15.77 -6.70 1.09
N SER A 133 -16.61 -7.21 0.22
CA SER A 133 -16.17 -7.85 -1.03
C SER A 133 -15.64 -6.80 -2.00
N ASP A 134 -14.80 -7.21 -2.92
CA ASP A 134 -14.30 -6.34 -3.99
C ASP A 134 -15.47 -5.78 -4.82
N SER A 135 -15.35 -4.51 -5.21
CA SER A 135 -16.33 -3.78 -6.01
C SER A 135 -15.62 -2.74 -6.89
N LEU A 136 -16.38 -2.00 -7.68
CA LEU A 136 -15.82 -0.91 -8.49
C LEU A 136 -15.09 0.17 -7.68
N ILE A 137 -15.42 0.32 -6.39
CA ILE A 137 -14.86 1.36 -5.50
C ILE A 137 -14.00 0.81 -4.36
N PHE A 138 -13.95 -0.50 -4.15
CA PHE A 138 -13.19 -1.15 -3.09
C PHE A 138 -12.45 -2.38 -3.59
N HIS A 139 -11.15 -2.43 -3.38
CA HIS A 139 -10.32 -3.61 -3.63
C HIS A 139 -9.48 -3.90 -2.40
N LYS A 140 -9.81 -4.99 -1.69
CA LYS A 140 -9.16 -5.35 -0.43
C LYS A 140 -7.64 -5.41 -0.51
N SER A 141 -7.10 -5.89 -1.63
CA SER A 141 -5.66 -6.04 -1.87
C SER A 141 -4.90 -4.72 -2.08
N THR A 142 -5.60 -3.61 -2.26
CA THR A 142 -4.96 -2.31 -2.58
C THR A 142 -5.32 -1.20 -1.59
N VAL A 143 -6.29 -1.46 -0.71
CA VAL A 143 -6.78 -0.45 0.22
C VAL A 143 -5.85 -0.31 1.42
N LEU A 144 -5.62 0.93 1.83
CA LEU A 144 -4.95 1.29 3.08
C LEU A 144 -5.98 1.87 4.03
N PHE A 145 -6.35 1.12 5.06
CA PHE A 145 -7.27 1.62 6.10
C PHE A 145 -6.65 2.78 6.87
N GLY A 146 -7.40 3.83 7.11
CA GLY A 146 -6.96 5.02 7.83
C GLY A 146 -6.17 6.03 6.98
N ILE A 147 -6.09 5.83 5.66
CA ILE A 147 -5.31 6.69 4.77
C ILE A 147 -5.86 8.12 4.72
N GLU A 148 -7.17 8.33 4.90
CA GLU A 148 -7.83 9.63 4.88
C GLU A 148 -7.31 10.58 5.96
N ASP A 149 -7.00 10.05 7.14
CA ASP A 149 -6.40 10.79 8.24
C ASP A 149 -4.87 10.82 8.16
N ALA A 150 -4.27 9.74 7.63
CA ALA A 150 -2.83 9.51 7.68
C ALA A 150 -2.03 10.34 6.66
N TRP A 151 -2.51 10.50 5.44
CA TRP A 151 -1.67 10.96 4.32
C TRP A 151 -1.08 12.36 4.52
N LYS A 152 -1.82 13.32 5.10
CA LYS A 152 -1.31 14.68 5.35
C LYS A 152 -0.20 14.71 6.39
N THR A 153 -0.40 13.95 7.48
CA THR A 153 0.58 13.86 8.55
C THR A 153 1.81 13.09 8.09
N ALA A 154 1.62 12.00 7.34
CA ALA A 154 2.70 11.21 6.76
C ALA A 154 3.55 12.04 5.79
N ALA A 155 2.92 12.82 4.89
CA ALA A 155 3.63 13.70 3.97
C ALA A 155 4.44 14.79 4.71
N LYS A 156 3.89 15.36 5.79
CA LYS A 156 4.58 16.38 6.59
C LYS A 156 5.76 15.83 7.38
N GLN A 157 5.63 14.60 7.91
CA GLN A 157 6.66 13.96 8.74
C GLN A 157 7.62 13.09 7.93
N ASP A 158 7.36 12.91 6.63
CA ASP A 158 8.05 11.99 5.74
C ASP A 158 8.12 10.57 6.33
N LYS A 159 7.02 10.13 6.96
CA LYS A 159 6.96 8.83 7.64
C LYS A 159 5.53 8.31 7.78
N MET A 160 5.35 7.00 7.56
CA MET A 160 4.09 6.29 7.76
C MET A 160 4.31 5.07 8.68
N PHE A 161 3.41 4.89 9.65
CA PHE A 161 3.37 3.71 10.51
C PHE A 161 2.44 2.66 9.91
N LEU A 162 2.89 1.40 9.91
CA LEU A 162 2.20 0.29 9.27
C LEU A 162 1.84 -0.78 10.29
N VAL A 163 0.55 -1.13 10.35
CA VAL A 163 -0.01 -2.14 11.25
C VAL A 163 -0.85 -3.16 10.48
N GLU A 164 -1.19 -4.29 11.11
CA GLU A 164 -1.91 -5.36 10.43
C GLU A 164 -3.42 -5.07 10.31
N GLY A 165 -4.04 -4.59 11.37
CA GLY A 165 -5.48 -4.50 11.49
C GLY A 165 -6.05 -3.10 11.68
N ALA A 166 -7.34 -2.94 11.33
CA ALA A 166 -8.07 -1.70 11.58
C ALA A 166 -8.05 -1.27 13.06
N PRO A 167 -8.21 -2.16 14.06
CA PRO A 167 -8.15 -1.76 15.48
C PRO A 167 -6.83 -1.13 15.88
N ASP A 168 -5.72 -1.67 15.35
CA ASP A 168 -4.37 -1.16 15.65
C ASP A 168 -4.18 0.24 15.07
N CYS A 169 -4.62 0.44 13.83
CA CYS A 169 -4.63 1.75 13.18
C CYS A 169 -5.50 2.74 13.97
N MET A 170 -6.73 2.35 14.29
CA MET A 170 -7.66 3.15 15.09
C MET A 170 -7.06 3.54 16.46
N ARG A 171 -6.41 2.59 17.13
CA ARG A 171 -5.75 2.84 18.41
C ARG A 171 -4.65 3.89 18.29
N LEU A 172 -3.74 3.72 17.35
CA LEU A 172 -2.62 4.64 17.16
C LEU A 172 -3.10 6.05 16.78
N GLN A 173 -4.06 6.16 15.88
CA GLN A 173 -4.66 7.45 15.53
C GLN A 173 -5.36 8.11 16.73
N SER A 174 -6.04 7.32 17.60
CA SER A 174 -6.71 7.85 18.79
C SER A 174 -5.76 8.44 19.83
N ILE A 175 -4.52 7.99 19.87
CA ILE A 175 -3.47 8.55 20.74
C ILE A 175 -2.61 9.62 20.03
N GLY A 176 -3.02 10.10 18.86
CA GLY A 176 -2.36 11.19 18.14
C GLY A 176 -1.30 10.75 17.11
N ILE A 177 -1.13 9.45 16.87
CA ILE A 177 -0.23 8.93 15.83
C ILE A 177 -1.02 8.78 14.52
N TYR A 178 -1.40 9.93 13.95
CA TYR A 178 -2.31 9.98 12.80
C TYR A 178 -1.75 9.36 11.52
N ASN A 179 -0.44 9.42 11.29
CA ASN A 179 0.22 8.85 10.12
C ASN A 179 0.32 7.32 10.16
N THR A 180 -0.75 6.64 10.56
CA THR A 180 -0.85 5.18 10.66
C THR A 180 -1.87 4.63 9.67
N VAL A 181 -1.52 3.52 8.99
CA VAL A 181 -2.40 2.79 8.08
C VAL A 181 -2.32 1.29 8.31
N ALA A 182 -3.38 0.56 7.89
CA ALA A 182 -3.43 -0.91 7.97
C ALA A 182 -3.80 -1.55 6.63
N ALA A 183 -3.28 -2.78 6.38
CA ALA A 183 -3.57 -3.58 5.19
C ALA A 183 -4.82 -4.47 5.32
N LEU A 184 -5.57 -4.40 6.41
CA LEU A 184 -6.83 -5.13 6.68
C LEU A 184 -6.74 -6.66 6.55
N GLY A 185 -5.63 -7.26 6.99
CA GLY A 185 -5.41 -8.71 6.92
C GLY A 185 -5.21 -9.23 5.50
N SER A 186 -4.84 -8.38 4.56
CA SER A 186 -4.21 -8.74 3.30
C SER A 186 -2.69 -8.67 3.47
N ALA A 187 -1.94 -9.48 2.70
CA ALA A 187 -0.50 -9.32 2.64
C ALA A 187 -0.13 -7.94 2.09
N TRP A 188 0.90 -7.33 2.65
CA TRP A 188 1.51 -6.14 2.09
C TRP A 188 2.04 -6.44 0.67
N ASN A 189 1.83 -5.53 -0.27
CA ASN A 189 2.21 -5.74 -1.66
C ASN A 189 2.73 -4.44 -2.31
N GLU A 190 3.25 -4.56 -3.54
CA GLU A 190 3.82 -3.45 -4.30
C GLU A 190 2.86 -2.26 -4.49
N THR A 191 1.55 -2.52 -4.65
CA THR A 191 0.55 -1.44 -4.81
C THR A 191 0.43 -0.61 -3.53
N HIS A 192 0.49 -1.25 -2.36
CA HIS A 192 0.53 -0.54 -1.09
C HIS A 192 1.79 0.33 -1.00
N PHE A 193 2.98 -0.24 -1.24
CA PHE A 193 4.24 0.49 -1.09
C PHE A 193 4.43 1.57 -2.15
N SER A 194 4.03 1.35 -3.39
CA SER A 194 4.04 2.41 -4.42
C SER A 194 3.07 3.55 -4.10
N THR A 195 1.93 3.26 -3.44
CA THR A 195 1.02 4.30 -2.95
C THR A 195 1.65 5.09 -1.79
N ILE A 196 2.26 4.41 -0.82
CA ILE A 196 2.93 5.02 0.33
C ILE A 196 4.12 5.86 -0.14
N LYS A 197 4.93 5.38 -1.08
CA LYS A 197 6.11 6.07 -1.64
C LYS A 197 5.79 7.45 -2.22
N ARG A 198 4.57 7.64 -2.75
CA ARG A 198 4.10 8.94 -3.26
C ARG A 198 3.77 9.93 -2.14
N ILE A 199 3.69 9.46 -0.90
CA ILE A 199 3.29 10.24 0.28
C ILE A 199 4.48 10.48 1.22
N ALA A 200 5.27 9.44 1.49
CA ALA A 200 6.41 9.48 2.41
C ALA A 200 7.51 8.54 1.92
N SER A 201 8.76 8.86 2.27
CA SER A 201 9.94 8.05 1.92
C SER A 201 10.27 6.99 2.98
N LYS A 202 9.67 7.08 4.17
CA LYS A 202 9.97 6.23 5.33
C LYS A 202 8.73 5.50 5.81
N VAL A 203 8.91 4.24 6.20
CA VAL A 203 7.87 3.44 6.86
C VAL A 203 8.42 2.83 8.15
N CYS A 204 7.54 2.67 9.13
CA CYS A 204 7.84 1.97 10.37
C CYS A 204 6.76 0.91 10.61
N PHE A 205 7.14 -0.36 10.62
CA PHE A 205 6.23 -1.45 10.96
C PHE A 205 6.08 -1.59 12.47
N LEU A 206 4.86 -1.89 12.90
CA LEU A 206 4.52 -2.27 14.26
C LEU A 206 3.88 -3.66 14.23
N PRO A 207 4.69 -4.73 14.28
CA PRO A 207 4.17 -6.11 14.22
C PRO A 207 3.38 -6.50 15.47
N ASP A 208 2.44 -7.42 15.29
CA ASP A 208 1.86 -8.17 16.39
C ASP A 208 2.95 -9.00 17.09
N ALA A 209 2.96 -9.01 18.41
CA ALA A 209 3.80 -9.88 19.21
C ALA A 209 3.09 -11.23 19.43
N ASP A 210 3.14 -12.06 18.39
CA ASP A 210 2.63 -13.43 18.43
C ASP A 210 3.74 -14.39 18.85
N PRO A 211 3.50 -15.33 19.79
CA PRO A 211 4.46 -16.35 20.11
C PRO A 211 4.69 -17.29 18.91
N PRO A 212 5.91 -17.81 18.73
CA PRO A 212 6.21 -18.81 17.72
C PRO A 212 5.33 -20.04 17.86
N LYS A 213 4.90 -20.64 16.74
CA LYS A 213 4.08 -21.85 16.70
C LYS A 213 4.81 -22.97 15.97
N ASN A 214 4.50 -24.23 16.34
CA ASN A 214 4.93 -25.43 15.60
C ASN A 214 6.45 -25.53 15.33
N GLY A 215 7.30 -25.02 16.22
CA GLY A 215 8.75 -25.06 16.05
C GLY A 215 9.31 -24.01 15.09
N GLU A 216 8.49 -23.06 14.66
CA GLU A 216 8.94 -21.88 13.91
C GLU A 216 9.82 -21.00 14.78
N PRO A 217 10.87 -20.35 14.23
CA PRO A 217 11.77 -19.52 15.02
C PRO A 217 11.12 -18.18 15.45
N PHE A 218 10.07 -17.74 14.74
CA PHE A 218 9.41 -16.46 14.96
C PHE A 218 7.90 -16.56 14.92
N GLY A 219 7.22 -15.67 15.66
CA GLY A 219 5.78 -15.48 15.54
C GLY A 219 5.36 -14.92 14.17
N HIS A 220 4.08 -15.05 13.86
CA HIS A 220 3.53 -14.68 12.55
C HIS A 220 3.77 -13.19 12.21
N GLY A 221 3.51 -12.26 13.14
CA GLY A 221 3.73 -10.83 12.89
C GLY A 221 5.18 -10.50 12.52
N ILE A 222 6.16 -11.16 13.15
CA ILE A 222 7.58 -11.01 12.82
C ILE A 222 7.88 -11.52 11.41
N GLN A 223 7.35 -12.68 11.02
CA GLN A 223 7.53 -13.24 9.68
C GLN A 223 6.94 -12.32 8.61
N VAL A 224 5.72 -11.82 8.81
CA VAL A 224 5.06 -10.86 7.91
C VAL A 224 5.92 -9.60 7.72
N VAL A 225 6.48 -9.07 8.80
CA VAL A 225 7.32 -7.86 8.71
C VAL A 225 8.66 -8.13 8.02
N MET A 226 9.27 -9.31 8.19
CA MET A 226 10.48 -9.68 7.45
C MET A 226 10.27 -9.67 5.93
N GLU A 227 9.13 -10.17 5.47
CA GLU A 227 8.77 -10.20 4.05
C GLU A 227 8.36 -8.80 3.56
N ALA A 228 7.43 -8.16 4.28
CA ALA A 228 6.89 -6.86 3.90
C ALA A 228 7.94 -5.74 3.94
N GLY A 229 8.84 -5.77 4.94
CA GLY A 229 9.94 -4.82 5.04
C GLY A 229 10.94 -4.96 3.90
N THR A 230 11.24 -6.19 3.48
CA THR A 230 12.06 -6.46 2.30
C THR A 230 11.41 -5.86 1.05
N LEU A 231 10.12 -6.15 0.82
CA LEU A 231 9.36 -5.63 -0.32
C LEU A 231 9.24 -4.09 -0.27
N ALA A 232 9.10 -3.49 0.91
CA ALA A 232 9.11 -2.04 1.06
C ALA A 232 10.46 -1.42 0.65
N MET A 233 11.58 -2.04 1.04
CA MET A 233 12.91 -1.60 0.61
C MET A 233 13.11 -1.76 -0.90
N GLU A 234 12.64 -2.84 -1.51
CA GLU A 234 12.64 -3.04 -2.97
C GLU A 234 11.87 -1.95 -3.70
N ASN A 235 10.80 -1.42 -3.09
CA ASN A 235 10.06 -0.26 -3.58
C ASN A 235 10.75 1.09 -3.24
N GLY A 236 11.96 1.07 -2.70
CA GLY A 236 12.78 2.26 -2.40
C GLY A 236 12.30 3.06 -1.20
N LEU A 237 11.67 2.41 -0.22
CA LEU A 237 11.31 2.98 1.07
C LEU A 237 12.42 2.70 2.11
N SER A 238 12.70 3.66 2.99
CA SER A 238 13.46 3.40 4.21
C SER A 238 12.56 2.72 5.24
N VAL A 239 13.02 1.62 5.82
CA VAL A 239 12.22 0.78 6.71
C VAL A 239 12.79 0.75 8.12
N SER A 240 11.93 0.92 9.11
CA SER A 240 12.23 0.73 10.53
C SER A 240 11.14 -0.11 11.19
N ILE A 241 11.45 -0.60 12.38
CA ILE A 241 10.57 -1.43 13.18
C ILE A 241 10.41 -0.82 14.58
N LYS A 242 9.19 -0.81 15.07
CA LYS A 242 8.88 -0.52 16.45
C LYS A 242 8.19 -1.75 17.04
N GLU A 243 9.00 -2.64 17.63
CA GLU A 243 8.56 -3.92 18.12
C GLU A 243 7.95 -3.80 19.52
N ILE A 244 6.82 -4.48 19.76
CA ILE A 244 6.25 -4.63 21.10
C ILE A 244 7.18 -5.54 21.89
N PRO A 245 7.67 -5.14 23.07
CA PRO A 245 8.52 -5.98 23.88
C PRO A 245 7.84 -7.31 24.27
N ASP A 246 8.61 -8.39 24.23
CA ASP A 246 8.14 -9.68 24.71
C ASP A 246 7.68 -9.59 26.18
N THR A 247 6.56 -10.22 26.49
CA THR A 247 6.06 -10.33 27.85
C THR A 247 6.43 -11.68 28.44
N ASP A 248 6.72 -11.73 29.75
CA ASP A 248 7.07 -12.96 30.47
C ASP A 248 5.98 -14.06 30.38
N ASP A 249 4.75 -13.67 30.04
CA ASP A 249 3.58 -14.56 29.95
C ASP A 249 3.44 -15.27 28.60
N ASN A 250 4.29 -14.99 27.63
CA ASN A 250 4.21 -15.54 26.26
C ASN A 250 2.82 -15.35 25.59
N LYS A 251 2.11 -14.27 25.96
CA LYS A 251 0.77 -13.94 25.46
C LYS A 251 0.87 -13.09 24.21
N LYS A 252 -0.02 -13.39 23.27
CA LYS A 252 -0.22 -12.53 22.09
C LYS A 252 -0.54 -11.10 22.53
N GLN A 253 0.21 -10.13 22.02
CA GLN A 253 -0.08 -8.71 22.11
C GLN A 253 -0.16 -8.10 20.71
N ASP A 254 -1.05 -7.14 20.57
CA ASP A 254 -1.19 -6.35 19.35
C ASP A 254 -1.00 -4.84 19.65
N PRO A 255 -0.74 -4.00 18.65
CA PRO A 255 -0.58 -2.56 18.84
C PRO A 255 -1.78 -1.90 19.53
N ASP A 256 -3.02 -2.39 19.30
CA ASP A 256 -4.23 -1.88 19.95
C ASP A 256 -4.22 -2.08 21.46
N THR A 257 -3.75 -3.22 21.93
CA THR A 257 -3.71 -3.53 23.37
C THR A 257 -2.48 -2.97 24.08
N PHE A 258 -1.36 -2.83 23.39
CA PHE A 258 -0.11 -2.35 23.96
C PHE A 258 0.00 -0.83 24.00
N PHE A 259 -0.21 -0.13 22.86
CA PHE A 259 -0.05 1.32 22.76
C PHE A 259 -1.27 2.08 23.29
N LYS A 260 -1.43 2.11 24.63
CA LYS A 260 -2.56 2.79 25.28
C LYS A 260 -2.48 4.32 25.27
N ASN A 261 -1.29 4.87 25.10
CA ASN A 261 -1.04 6.32 25.07
C ASN A 261 0.26 6.65 24.34
N THR A 262 0.43 7.92 24.02
CA THR A 262 1.59 8.44 23.28
C THR A 262 2.92 8.23 24.03
N ASN A 263 2.93 8.22 25.37
CA ASN A 263 4.15 8.03 26.15
C ASN A 263 4.72 6.62 25.95
N ILE A 264 3.87 5.59 25.98
CA ILE A 264 4.29 4.21 25.70
C ILE A 264 4.81 4.10 24.26
N PHE A 265 4.11 4.71 23.29
CA PHE A 265 4.53 4.71 21.90
C PHE A 265 5.90 5.37 21.72
N ASN A 266 6.13 6.53 22.35
CA ASN A 266 7.41 7.24 22.24
C ASN A 266 8.56 6.53 22.99
N ALA A 267 8.25 5.84 24.11
CA ALA A 267 9.24 5.10 24.87
C ALA A 267 9.66 3.78 24.21
N THR A 268 8.85 3.22 23.31
CA THR A 268 9.20 2.01 22.56
C THR A 268 10.26 2.35 21.53
N GLU A 269 11.39 1.63 21.56
CA GLU A 269 12.51 1.84 20.65
C GLU A 269 12.13 1.59 19.20
N GLU A 270 12.69 2.40 18.32
CA GLU A 270 12.58 2.22 16.88
C GLU A 270 13.94 1.79 16.33
N THR A 271 13.97 0.60 15.73
CA THR A 271 15.16 -0.04 15.21
C THR A 271 15.16 -0.01 13.69
N ASP A 272 16.28 0.24 13.08
CA ASP A 272 16.47 0.10 11.64
C ASP A 272 16.22 -1.34 11.18
N PHE A 273 15.52 -1.53 10.06
CA PHE A 273 15.08 -2.84 9.60
C PHE A 273 16.23 -3.81 9.31
N ILE A 274 17.33 -3.35 8.69
CA ILE A 274 18.46 -4.22 8.35
C ILE A 274 19.14 -4.73 9.63
N LEU A 275 19.33 -3.85 10.60
CA LEU A 275 19.92 -4.22 11.89
C LEU A 275 18.98 -5.12 12.68
N TRP A 276 17.70 -4.81 12.68
CA TRP A 276 16.67 -5.66 13.30
C TRP A 276 16.62 -7.06 12.67
N MET A 277 16.67 -7.16 11.33
CA MET A 277 16.76 -8.44 10.63
C MET A 277 18.01 -9.23 11.06
N ALA A 278 19.14 -8.57 11.18
CA ALA A 278 20.38 -9.21 11.64
C ALA A 278 20.26 -9.69 13.10
N ASP A 279 19.71 -8.85 14.00
CA ASP A 279 19.48 -9.20 15.41
C ASP A 279 18.54 -10.41 15.55
N LYS A 280 17.56 -10.57 14.66
CA LYS A 280 16.64 -11.72 14.66
C LYS A 280 17.27 -12.98 14.05
N LEU A 281 17.95 -12.86 12.92
CA LEU A 281 18.39 -14.03 12.15
C LEU A 281 19.69 -14.67 12.65
N PHE A 282 20.71 -13.89 13.01
CA PHE A 282 22.00 -14.46 13.42
C PHE A 282 21.93 -15.37 14.65
N PRO A 283 21.14 -15.05 15.71
CA PRO A 283 21.00 -15.96 16.85
C PRO A 283 20.38 -17.32 16.51
N GLN A 284 19.68 -17.43 15.37
CA GLN A 284 19.07 -18.69 14.91
C GLN A 284 20.02 -19.55 14.08
N THR A 285 21.25 -19.10 13.80
CA THR A 285 22.22 -19.82 12.97
C THR A 285 23.09 -20.74 13.81
N ASN A 286 23.01 -22.05 13.53
CA ASN A 286 23.79 -23.09 14.22
C ASN A 286 24.93 -23.65 13.35
N THR A 287 24.86 -23.46 12.06
CA THR A 287 25.81 -23.99 11.08
C THR A 287 26.44 -22.89 10.22
N THR A 288 27.61 -23.18 9.65
CA THR A 288 28.27 -22.27 8.71
C THR A 288 27.41 -21.96 7.49
N GLU A 289 26.62 -22.93 7.03
CA GLU A 289 25.72 -22.75 5.88
C GLU A 289 24.56 -21.80 6.22
N GLU A 290 23.95 -21.96 7.39
CA GLU A 290 22.91 -21.03 7.85
C GLU A 290 23.46 -19.61 8.02
N GLN A 291 24.66 -19.46 8.56
CA GLN A 291 25.35 -18.16 8.65
C GLN A 291 25.56 -17.56 7.27
N ARG A 292 26.02 -18.36 6.30
CA ARG A 292 26.23 -17.94 4.91
C ARG A 292 24.93 -17.45 4.26
N LEU A 293 23.83 -18.17 4.46
CA LEU A 293 22.51 -17.79 3.95
C LEU A 293 21.99 -16.50 4.61
N THR A 294 22.20 -16.34 5.91
CA THR A 294 21.86 -15.12 6.65
C THR A 294 22.66 -13.92 6.15
N ILE A 295 23.99 -14.09 5.96
CA ILE A 295 24.83 -13.04 5.37
C ILE A 295 24.31 -12.65 3.98
N LYS A 296 23.96 -13.63 3.15
CA LYS A 296 23.40 -13.37 1.82
C LYS A 296 22.10 -12.56 1.90
N LYS A 297 21.18 -12.92 2.80
CA LYS A 297 19.90 -12.21 2.99
C LYS A 297 20.11 -10.75 3.43
N ILE A 298 21.01 -10.52 4.37
CA ILE A 298 21.35 -9.15 4.82
C ILE A 298 22.11 -8.37 3.72
N ALA A 299 23.01 -9.00 3.00
CA ALA A 299 23.73 -8.38 1.89
C ALA A 299 22.78 -7.99 0.74
N TYR A 300 21.72 -8.78 0.50
CA TYR A 300 20.66 -8.41 -0.43
C TYR A 300 19.97 -7.10 -0.01
N LEU A 301 19.59 -6.95 1.26
CA LEU A 301 18.98 -5.71 1.76
C LEU A 301 19.95 -4.53 1.63
N LEU A 302 21.24 -4.72 1.93
CA LEU A 302 22.25 -3.70 1.75
C LEU A 302 22.45 -3.32 0.27
N SER A 303 22.26 -4.25 -0.65
CA SER A 303 22.36 -4.00 -2.09
C SER A 303 21.27 -3.07 -2.62
N LEU A 304 20.16 -2.91 -1.88
CA LEU A 304 19.05 -1.99 -2.19
C LEU A 304 19.39 -0.52 -1.86
N ILE A 305 20.49 -0.28 -1.14
CA ILE A 305 20.95 1.06 -0.75
C ILE A 305 21.95 1.56 -1.78
N ASP A 306 21.67 2.71 -2.40
CA ASP A 306 22.55 3.31 -3.39
C ASP A 306 23.76 4.04 -2.74
N ASP A 307 23.62 4.52 -1.50
CA ASP A 307 24.65 5.25 -0.79
C ASP A 307 25.73 4.33 -0.22
N GLU A 308 26.91 4.36 -0.82
CA GLU A 308 28.09 3.59 -0.40
C GLU A 308 28.53 3.90 1.04
N THR A 309 28.38 5.15 1.49
CA THR A 309 28.70 5.56 2.85
C THR A 309 27.76 4.89 3.83
N GLY A 310 26.46 4.91 3.52
CA GLY A 310 25.44 4.21 4.30
C GLY A 310 25.71 2.72 4.40
N VAL A 311 25.97 2.05 3.27
CA VAL A 311 26.34 0.61 3.26
C VAL A 311 27.56 0.34 4.14
N SER A 312 28.60 1.19 4.06
CA SER A 312 29.82 1.06 4.89
C SER A 312 29.53 1.20 6.39
N MET A 313 28.62 2.10 6.77
CA MET A 313 28.19 2.28 8.17
C MET A 313 27.40 1.07 8.69
N TYR A 314 26.48 0.51 7.87
CA TYR A 314 25.77 -0.73 8.20
C TYR A 314 26.77 -1.89 8.41
N ILE A 315 27.69 -2.09 7.47
CA ILE A 315 28.70 -3.14 7.58
C ILE A 315 29.52 -2.98 8.88
N GLY A 316 29.86 -1.74 9.26
CA GLY A 316 30.53 -1.48 10.54
C GLY A 316 29.77 -2.02 11.74
N LYS A 317 28.43 -1.87 11.76
CA LYS A 317 27.57 -2.39 12.84
C LYS A 317 27.37 -3.91 12.75
N LEU A 318 27.34 -4.47 11.54
CA LEU A 318 27.15 -5.91 11.29
C LEU A 318 28.38 -6.76 11.61
N THR A 319 29.58 -6.14 11.77
CA THR A 319 30.80 -6.86 12.17
C THR A 319 30.71 -7.50 13.56
N LYS A 320 29.74 -7.09 14.40
CA LYS A 320 29.45 -7.77 15.68
C LYS A 320 28.96 -9.22 15.50
N TYR A 321 28.31 -9.54 14.37
CA TYR A 321 27.84 -10.89 14.05
C TYR A 321 28.84 -11.70 13.25
N TYR A 322 29.54 -11.05 12.33
CA TYR A 322 30.57 -11.66 11.51
C TYR A 322 31.67 -10.66 11.18
N GLN A 323 32.90 -10.92 11.65
CA GLN A 323 34.03 -9.96 11.62
C GLN A 323 34.66 -9.73 10.24
N GLY A 324 34.11 -10.22 9.17
CA GLY A 324 34.68 -10.11 7.84
C GLY A 324 34.17 -8.90 7.04
N ARG A 325 34.64 -7.65 7.30
CA ARG A 325 34.23 -6.48 6.51
C ARG A 325 34.37 -6.69 4.99
N ARG A 326 35.47 -7.29 4.54
CA ARG A 326 35.71 -7.59 3.12
C ARG A 326 34.70 -8.57 2.58
N LEU A 327 34.28 -9.57 3.36
CA LEU A 327 33.28 -10.56 2.99
C LEU A 327 31.91 -9.89 2.82
N TRP A 328 31.54 -8.98 3.72
CA TRP A 328 30.30 -8.21 3.58
C TRP A 328 30.25 -7.39 2.29
N LEU A 329 31.34 -6.66 1.96
CA LEU A 329 31.43 -5.90 0.72
C LEU A 329 31.30 -6.80 -0.50
N GLN A 330 32.02 -7.94 -0.53
CA GLN A 330 31.91 -8.90 -1.63
C GLN A 330 30.50 -9.50 -1.77
N ALA A 331 29.82 -9.76 -0.66
CA ALA A 331 28.45 -10.25 -0.68
C ALA A 331 27.47 -9.21 -1.24
N VAL A 332 27.60 -7.94 -0.83
CA VAL A 332 26.79 -6.83 -1.34
C VAL A 332 27.02 -6.63 -2.85
N ASP A 333 28.28 -6.58 -3.28
CA ASP A 333 28.63 -6.42 -4.70
C ASP A 333 28.08 -7.56 -5.56
N LYS A 334 28.09 -8.79 -5.02
CA LYS A 334 27.50 -9.95 -5.70
C LYS A 334 25.99 -9.81 -5.87
N GLU A 335 25.27 -9.40 -4.82
CA GLU A 335 23.81 -9.22 -4.89
C GLU A 335 23.44 -8.05 -5.81
N ARG A 336 24.22 -6.95 -5.85
CA ARG A 336 24.04 -5.85 -6.82
C ARG A 336 24.14 -6.34 -8.27
N LYS A 337 25.17 -7.10 -8.59
CA LYS A 337 25.35 -7.67 -9.94
C LYS A 337 24.19 -8.59 -10.33
N LEU A 338 23.75 -9.45 -9.40
CA LEU A 338 22.60 -10.33 -9.65
C LEU A 338 21.32 -9.55 -9.94
N ARG A 339 21.09 -8.46 -9.22
CA ARG A 339 19.94 -7.58 -9.47
C ARG A 339 20.05 -6.87 -10.83
N GLU A 340 21.20 -6.32 -11.16
CA GLU A 340 21.43 -5.69 -12.46
C GLU A 340 21.20 -6.68 -13.63
N GLU A 341 21.61 -7.95 -13.46
CA GLU A 341 21.33 -8.99 -14.45
C GLU A 341 19.86 -9.36 -14.54
N GLN A 342 19.15 -9.40 -13.41
CA GLN A 342 17.71 -9.63 -13.37
C GLN A 342 16.94 -8.47 -14.00
N ASP A 343 17.27 -7.23 -13.66
CA ASP A 343 16.66 -6.03 -14.22
C ASP A 343 16.85 -5.94 -15.74
N LYS A 344 18.04 -6.34 -16.25
CA LYS A 344 18.28 -6.44 -17.69
C LYS A 344 17.38 -7.47 -18.35
N LYS A 345 17.27 -8.67 -17.77
CA LYS A 345 16.40 -9.73 -18.31
C LYS A 345 14.94 -9.34 -18.29
N HIS A 346 14.46 -8.68 -17.21
CA HIS A 346 13.09 -8.17 -17.16
C HIS A 346 12.84 -7.10 -18.23
N LYS A 347 13.77 -6.16 -18.40
CA LYS A 347 13.65 -5.16 -19.47
C LYS A 347 13.62 -5.79 -20.87
N GLU A 348 14.50 -6.76 -21.13
CA GLU A 348 14.49 -7.50 -22.38
C GLU A 348 13.17 -8.24 -22.61
N GLN A 349 12.60 -8.84 -21.57
CA GLN A 349 11.33 -9.55 -21.63
C GLN A 349 10.14 -8.60 -21.80
N ASP A 350 10.12 -7.47 -21.08
CA ASP A 350 9.11 -6.42 -21.23
C ASP A 350 9.18 -5.79 -22.62
N GLU A 351 10.38 -5.61 -23.19
CA GLU A 351 10.60 -5.13 -24.55
C GLU A 351 10.07 -6.11 -25.59
N ASP A 352 10.30 -7.41 -25.41
CA ASP A 352 9.74 -8.47 -26.26
C ASP A 352 8.21 -8.51 -26.19
N ASP A 353 7.64 -8.41 -24.97
CA ASP A 353 6.19 -8.39 -24.76
C ASP A 353 5.54 -7.12 -25.36
N LEU A 354 6.19 -5.96 -25.23
CA LEU A 354 5.73 -4.70 -25.86
C LEU A 354 5.82 -4.78 -27.38
N ASN A 355 6.90 -5.34 -27.93
CA ASN A 355 7.04 -5.53 -29.37
C ASN A 355 5.99 -6.50 -29.92
N HIS A 356 5.69 -7.58 -29.24
CA HIS A 356 4.61 -8.51 -29.59
C HIS A 356 3.23 -7.87 -29.53
N LYS A 357 2.98 -7.03 -28.53
CA LYS A 357 1.67 -6.40 -28.32
C LYS A 357 1.43 -5.17 -29.21
N TYR A 358 2.46 -4.35 -29.41
CA TYR A 358 2.37 -3.04 -30.06
C TYR A 358 3.21 -2.90 -31.32
N GLY A 359 4.05 -3.88 -31.63
CA GLY A 359 4.97 -3.86 -32.76
C GLY A 359 6.20 -2.99 -32.58
N PHE A 360 6.47 -2.50 -31.37
CA PHE A 360 7.68 -1.73 -31.03
C PHE A 360 8.05 -1.86 -29.55
N TYR A 361 9.31 -1.60 -29.24
CA TYR A 361 9.86 -1.48 -27.88
C TYR A 361 10.78 -0.26 -27.79
N ILE A 362 11.29 0.07 -26.60
CA ILE A 362 12.17 1.22 -26.38
C ILE A 362 13.54 0.70 -25.97
N ASP A 363 14.57 1.01 -26.75
CA ASP A 363 15.96 0.72 -26.46
C ASP A 363 16.83 1.96 -26.67
N HIS A 364 17.81 2.18 -25.77
CA HIS A 364 18.76 3.31 -25.80
C HIS A 364 18.12 4.69 -26.04
N GLY A 365 16.87 4.88 -25.63
CA GLY A 365 16.13 6.12 -25.82
C GLY A 365 15.52 6.30 -27.20
N CYS A 366 15.33 5.22 -27.95
CA CYS A 366 14.74 5.17 -29.29
C CYS A 366 13.56 4.19 -29.31
N TYR A 367 12.54 4.45 -30.16
CA TYR A 367 11.53 3.45 -30.46
C TYR A 367 12.05 2.50 -31.54
N MET A 368 12.05 1.22 -31.22
CA MET A 368 12.59 0.13 -32.04
C MET A 368 11.50 -0.88 -32.37
N SER A 369 11.64 -1.62 -33.47
CA SER A 369 10.84 -2.82 -33.74
C SER A 369 11.72 -3.93 -34.29
N ILE A 370 11.26 -5.17 -34.11
CA ILE A 370 11.87 -6.35 -34.70
C ILE A 370 10.96 -6.80 -35.84
N THR A 371 11.52 -6.90 -37.04
CA THR A 371 10.79 -7.42 -38.19
C THR A 371 10.62 -8.93 -38.09
N GLU A 372 9.66 -9.52 -38.83
CA GLU A 372 9.47 -11.00 -38.92
C GLU A 372 10.74 -11.76 -39.32
N LYS A 373 11.71 -11.08 -39.93
CA LYS A 373 13.01 -11.65 -40.32
C LYS A 373 14.10 -11.49 -39.25
N GLY A 374 13.75 -10.94 -38.07
CA GLY A 374 14.69 -10.72 -36.94
C GLY A 374 15.59 -9.47 -37.10
N SER A 375 15.34 -8.62 -38.10
CA SER A 375 16.08 -7.37 -38.25
C SER A 375 15.50 -6.29 -37.33
N VAL A 376 16.38 -5.57 -36.64
CA VAL A 376 16.00 -4.45 -35.77
C VAL A 376 15.82 -3.18 -36.60
N TYR A 377 14.72 -2.48 -36.38
CA TYR A 377 14.41 -1.23 -37.09
C TYR A 377 14.24 -0.11 -36.06
N GLU A 378 14.98 0.98 -36.20
CA GLU A 378 14.89 2.17 -35.38
C GLU A 378 13.86 3.13 -35.96
N TRP A 379 12.75 3.39 -35.25
CA TRP A 379 11.68 4.29 -35.67
C TRP A 379 11.92 5.74 -35.30
N SER A 380 12.68 5.97 -34.25
CA SER A 380 13.00 7.31 -33.77
C SER A 380 14.35 7.33 -33.04
N ASN A 381 14.98 8.48 -32.99
CA ASN A 381 16.18 8.73 -32.19
C ASN A 381 15.87 9.36 -30.82
N PHE A 382 14.64 9.23 -30.36
CA PHE A 382 14.17 9.80 -29.08
C PHE A 382 13.02 8.98 -28.50
N THR A 383 12.79 9.15 -27.20
CA THR A 383 11.58 8.70 -26.50
C THR A 383 10.76 9.89 -26.02
N MET A 384 9.45 9.70 -25.91
CA MET A 384 8.51 10.73 -25.46
C MET A 384 7.82 10.28 -24.15
N VAL A 385 7.93 11.07 -23.10
CA VAL A 385 7.20 10.87 -21.84
C VAL A 385 6.13 11.95 -21.73
N PRO A 386 4.84 11.60 -21.67
CA PRO A 386 3.79 12.60 -21.48
C PRO A 386 3.91 13.24 -20.09
N LEU A 387 4.01 14.56 -20.03
CA LEU A 387 4.08 15.34 -18.81
C LEU A 387 2.71 15.88 -18.40
N PHE A 388 2.08 16.60 -19.33
CA PHE A 388 0.81 17.27 -19.11
C PHE A 388 -0.05 17.25 -20.34
N HIS A 389 -1.35 17.27 -20.13
CA HIS A 389 -2.34 17.49 -21.15
C HIS A 389 -2.93 18.90 -20.94
N ILE A 390 -2.65 19.81 -21.87
CA ILE A 390 -3.22 21.15 -21.90
C ILE A 390 -4.54 21.04 -22.64
N LYS A 391 -5.64 21.22 -21.93
CA LYS A 391 -6.99 21.14 -22.45
C LYS A 391 -7.39 22.51 -23.00
N ASP A 392 -7.47 22.60 -24.31
CA ASP A 392 -8.03 23.71 -25.03
C ASP A 392 -9.19 23.19 -25.86
N THR A 393 -10.38 23.79 -25.75
CA THR A 393 -11.60 23.35 -26.47
C THR A 393 -11.45 23.42 -27.98
N THR A 394 -10.59 24.30 -28.47
CA THR A 394 -10.35 24.50 -29.91
C THR A 394 -9.09 23.81 -30.39
N ASN A 395 -8.11 23.56 -29.53
CA ASN A 395 -6.81 23.02 -29.91
C ASN A 395 -6.10 22.33 -28.74
N PRO A 396 -6.53 21.12 -28.35
CA PRO A 396 -5.92 20.38 -27.25
C PRO A 396 -4.46 20.06 -27.57
N LYS A 397 -3.58 20.34 -26.62
CA LYS A 397 -2.14 20.15 -26.72
C LYS A 397 -1.63 19.24 -25.63
N ARG A 398 -0.57 18.50 -25.90
CA ARG A 398 0.14 17.70 -24.90
C ARG A 398 1.58 18.13 -24.81
N LEU A 399 2.06 18.27 -23.60
CA LEU A 399 3.49 18.46 -23.33
C LEU A 399 4.13 17.09 -23.12
N TYR A 400 5.17 16.86 -23.89
CA TYR A 400 6.00 15.67 -23.78
C TYR A 400 7.42 16.06 -23.41
N LYS A 401 8.02 15.33 -22.50
CA LYS A 401 9.46 15.35 -22.31
C LYS A 401 10.07 14.41 -23.35
N ILE A 402 10.87 14.95 -24.23
CA ILE A 402 11.61 14.18 -25.22
C ILE A 402 13.03 13.97 -24.69
N LYS A 403 13.51 12.74 -24.80
CA LYS A 403 14.89 12.38 -24.47
C LYS A 403 15.48 11.59 -25.62
N ASN A 404 16.60 12.03 -26.14
CA ASN A 404 17.32 11.30 -27.18
C ASN A 404 18.44 10.40 -26.62
N ALA A 405 19.02 9.56 -27.48
CA ALA A 405 20.12 8.67 -27.14
C ALA A 405 21.36 9.39 -26.57
N MET A 406 21.55 10.67 -26.88
CA MET A 406 22.64 11.51 -26.33
C MET A 406 22.29 12.16 -24.99
N LYS A 407 21.18 11.77 -24.37
CA LYS A 407 20.66 12.30 -23.11
C LYS A 407 20.24 13.78 -23.16
N HIS A 408 20.08 14.36 -24.34
CA HIS A 408 19.46 15.67 -24.47
C HIS A 408 17.96 15.55 -24.14
N GLU A 409 17.48 16.45 -23.30
CA GLU A 409 16.08 16.50 -22.87
C GLU A 409 15.48 17.83 -23.29
N GLU A 410 14.29 17.78 -23.91
CA GLU A 410 13.53 18.95 -24.31
C GLU A 410 12.04 18.72 -24.01
N ILE A 411 11.30 19.80 -23.76
CA ILE A 411 9.86 19.74 -23.61
C ILE A 411 9.23 20.18 -24.93
N LEU A 412 8.50 19.27 -25.55
CA LEU A 412 7.80 19.53 -26.80
C LEU A 412 6.29 19.63 -26.58
N GLU A 413 5.70 20.66 -27.16
CA GLU A 413 4.26 20.83 -27.23
C GLU A 413 3.76 20.23 -28.55
N LEU A 414 2.89 19.20 -28.48
CA LEU A 414 2.26 18.58 -29.62
C LEU A 414 0.75 18.76 -29.59
N LYS A 415 0.18 19.11 -30.73
CA LYS A 415 -1.26 19.11 -30.95
C LYS A 415 -1.74 17.70 -31.28
N GLN A 416 -3.05 17.48 -31.14
CA GLN A 416 -3.65 16.18 -31.47
C GLN A 416 -3.42 15.79 -32.95
N GLU A 417 -3.41 16.77 -33.86
CA GLU A 417 -3.13 16.58 -35.26
C GLU A 417 -1.70 16.07 -35.54
N ASP A 418 -0.72 16.56 -34.78
CA ASP A 418 0.68 16.15 -34.89
C ASP A 418 0.86 14.68 -34.48
N LEU A 419 0.14 14.22 -33.44
CA LEU A 419 0.17 12.83 -33.00
C LEU A 419 -0.48 11.87 -34.00
N ILE A 420 -1.53 12.32 -34.70
CA ILE A 420 -2.18 11.52 -35.77
C ILE A 420 -1.25 11.44 -37.01
N ALA A 421 -0.50 12.49 -37.28
CA ALA A 421 0.47 12.48 -38.38
C ALA A 421 1.64 11.51 -38.10
N LEU A 422 2.12 11.43 -36.86
CA LEU A 422 3.13 10.46 -36.41
C LEU A 422 2.67 9.00 -36.52
N ALA A 423 1.37 8.74 -36.39
CA ALA A 423 0.78 7.40 -36.56
C ALA A 423 0.62 6.96 -38.05
N LYS A 424 0.93 7.83 -38.99
CA LYS A 424 0.87 7.53 -40.44
C LYS A 424 2.22 7.26 -41.05
N PHE A 425 3.29 7.41 -40.31
CA PHE A 425 4.66 7.05 -40.69
C PHE A 425 5.01 5.69 -40.10
#